data_b3e15415ccd953b3913c32e9dcb6d886
#
_entry.id   b3e15415ccd953b3913c32e9dcb6d886
#
_cell.length_a   1.000
_cell.length_b   1.000
_cell.length_c   1.000
_cell.angle_alpha   90.00
_cell.angle_beta   90.00
_cell.angle_gamma   90.00
#
_symmetry.space_group_name_H-M   'P 1'
#
loop_
_entity.id
_entity.type
_entity.pdbx_description
1 polymer ?
#
loop_
_entity_poly.entity_id
_entity_poly.type
_entity_poly.pdbx_seq_one_letter_code
_entity_poly.pdbx_strand_id
1 'polypeptide(L)'
;ILNNLKQTDSRKYNPFKLITPKNIYIGKPKGKWDPYKDISGKNVLIIGAGSSALRNKFKIEKFIKKNDLYVICLNTNKSINEKLVNLRTACHPFRIISDINNYHLKTNLAMPLSMLPKEIFNKILNKNGQIKDYGISTILNNKIIVKKNYCVLPNSLAVSYSLSIAIAGKSKKIFLAGFDGYDEDDSKNDETDLILKMIKKTYKKLKILSITKTKYNLKHYIS
;
A
#
# COMPACT_ATOMS: atom_id res chain seq x y z
N ILE A 1 24.02 -4.22 3.59
CA ILE A 1 23.03 -3.10 3.58
C ILE A 1 22.66 -2.73 5.01
N LEU A 2 22.29 -3.68 5.89
CA LEU A 2 22.04 -3.43 7.32
C LEU A 2 23.27 -2.93 8.08
N ASN A 3 24.47 -3.39 7.74
CA ASN A 3 25.71 -2.92 8.34
C ASN A 3 26.05 -1.47 7.98
N ASN A 4 25.73 -1.02 6.76
CA ASN A 4 25.94 0.38 6.37
C ASN A 4 24.92 1.34 6.99
N LEU A 5 23.72 0.84 7.38
CA LEU A 5 22.75 1.65 8.13
C LEU A 5 23.18 1.87 9.59
N LYS A 6 24.03 0.99 10.16
CA LYS A 6 24.56 1.14 11.52
C LYS A 6 25.65 2.24 11.63
N GLN A 7 26.26 2.65 10.52
CA GLN A 7 27.36 3.62 10.53
C GLN A 7 26.93 5.07 10.27
N THR A 8 25.70 5.32 9.84
CA THR A 8 25.22 6.68 9.56
C THR A 8 24.39 7.22 10.71
N ASP A 9 25.01 8.06 11.51
CA ASP A 9 24.42 8.92 12.55
C ASP A 9 23.50 8.21 13.55
N SER A 10 24.09 7.47 14.49
CA SER A 10 23.40 6.73 15.56
C SER A 10 22.46 7.60 16.44
N ARG A 11 22.61 8.93 16.40
CA ARG A 11 21.77 9.86 17.15
C ARG A 11 20.44 10.17 16.45
N LYS A 12 20.35 10.06 15.13
CA LYS A 12 19.13 10.27 14.34
C LYS A 12 18.42 8.99 13.96
N TYR A 13 19.08 7.86 14.06
CA TYR A 13 18.62 6.57 13.62
C TYR A 13 18.74 5.53 14.72
N ASN A 14 17.68 5.33 15.48
CA ASN A 14 17.56 4.15 16.33
C ASN A 14 16.87 3.05 15.52
N PRO A 15 17.59 2.04 14.99
CA PRO A 15 16.99 0.96 14.21
C PRO A 15 15.97 0.17 15.03
N PHE A 16 16.10 0.13 16.36
CA PHE A 16 15.12 -0.51 17.24
C PHE A 16 13.79 0.28 17.36
N LYS A 17 13.79 1.60 17.19
CA LYS A 17 12.54 2.38 17.05
C LYS A 17 11.84 2.15 15.71
N LEU A 18 12.59 1.75 14.68
CA LEU A 18 12.05 1.34 13.37
C LEU A 18 11.46 -0.08 13.39
N ILE A 19 11.86 -0.92 14.35
CA ILE A 19 11.47 -2.33 14.43
C ILE A 19 10.11 -2.51 15.12
N THR A 20 9.65 -1.54 15.90
CA THR A 20 8.29 -1.61 16.42
C THR A 20 7.30 -1.26 15.30
N PRO A 21 6.44 -2.19 14.83
CA PRO A 21 5.55 -1.98 13.69
C PRO A 21 4.62 -0.77 13.83
N LYS A 22 4.49 -0.26 15.04
CA LYS A 22 3.52 0.79 15.39
C LYS A 22 4.01 2.22 15.21
N ASN A 23 5.34 2.47 15.07
CA ASN A 23 5.92 3.83 15.10
C ASN A 23 6.99 4.09 14.03
N ILE A 24 6.84 3.56 12.83
CA ILE A 24 7.88 3.66 11.77
C ILE A 24 7.99 5.08 11.22
N TYR A 25 6.86 5.78 11.12
CA TYR A 25 6.80 7.14 10.59
C TYR A 25 6.21 8.10 11.62
N ILE A 26 7.06 8.63 12.49
CA ILE A 26 6.67 9.63 13.50
C ILE A 26 6.92 11.02 12.92
N GLY A 27 5.95 11.93 13.13
CA GLY A 27 6.08 13.32 12.78
C GLY A 27 5.13 13.76 11.66
N LYS A 28 5.35 14.97 11.16
CA LYS A 28 4.49 15.56 10.12
C LYS A 28 4.70 14.84 8.78
N PRO A 29 3.65 14.23 8.20
CA PRO A 29 3.79 13.52 6.94
C PRO A 29 4.09 14.48 5.79
N LYS A 30 4.92 14.02 4.86
CA LYS A 30 5.35 14.78 3.68
C LYS A 30 5.18 13.92 2.44
N GLY A 31 4.64 14.49 1.38
CA GLY A 31 4.52 13.88 0.06
C GLY A 31 4.26 14.94 -1.00
N LYS A 32 4.50 14.63 -2.27
CA LYS A 32 4.38 15.56 -3.38
C LYS A 32 3.33 15.13 -4.41
N TRP A 33 2.99 13.84 -4.46
CA TRP A 33 2.04 13.31 -5.44
C TRP A 33 0.59 13.42 -4.96
N ASP A 34 -0.27 13.77 -5.91
CA ASP A 34 -1.72 13.82 -5.74
C ASP A 34 -2.37 12.67 -6.52
N PRO A 35 -2.86 11.61 -5.84
CA PRO A 35 -3.52 10.47 -6.48
C PRO A 35 -4.78 10.83 -7.28
N TYR A 36 -5.41 11.96 -6.99
CA TYR A 36 -6.62 12.40 -7.68
C TYR A 36 -6.42 12.50 -9.19
N LYS A 37 -5.24 12.94 -9.63
CA LYS A 37 -4.90 13.09 -11.05
C LYS A 37 -4.94 11.77 -11.83
N ASP A 38 -4.63 10.68 -11.17
CA ASP A 38 -4.50 9.35 -11.80
C ASP A 38 -5.75 8.47 -11.58
N ILE A 39 -6.46 8.66 -10.44
CA ILE A 39 -7.48 7.72 -9.93
C ILE A 39 -8.91 8.27 -9.99
N SER A 40 -9.07 9.59 -10.05
CA SER A 40 -10.39 10.22 -9.93
C SER A 40 -11.43 9.60 -10.86
N GLY A 41 -12.58 9.26 -10.27
CA GLY A 41 -13.71 8.70 -11.02
C GLY A 41 -13.55 7.25 -11.48
N LYS A 42 -12.41 6.59 -11.20
CA LYS A 42 -12.17 5.18 -11.56
C LYS A 42 -12.58 4.22 -10.45
N ASN A 43 -12.88 2.99 -10.84
CA ASN A 43 -12.90 1.86 -9.92
C ASN A 43 -11.46 1.38 -9.72
N VAL A 44 -11.09 1.07 -8.47
CA VAL A 44 -9.72 0.65 -8.13
C VAL A 44 -9.75 -0.83 -7.72
N LEU A 45 -8.78 -1.60 -8.20
CA LEU A 45 -8.49 -2.95 -7.70
C LEU A 45 -7.16 -2.94 -6.97
N ILE A 46 -7.16 -3.34 -5.70
CA ILE A 46 -5.94 -3.54 -4.91
C ILE A 46 -5.67 -5.03 -4.81
N ILE A 47 -4.44 -5.45 -5.16
CA ILE A 47 -4.04 -6.86 -5.20
C ILE A 47 -2.98 -7.12 -4.14
N GLY A 48 -3.33 -7.94 -3.16
CA GLY A 48 -2.45 -8.47 -2.12
C GLY A 48 -1.71 -9.73 -2.56
N ALA A 49 -0.85 -10.24 -1.68
CA ALA A 49 0.00 -11.39 -1.95
C ALA A 49 -0.61 -12.75 -1.56
N GLY A 50 -1.87 -12.78 -1.13
CA GLY A 50 -2.57 -14.01 -0.78
C GLY A 50 -2.67 -14.97 -1.97
N SER A 51 -2.59 -16.27 -1.69
CA SER A 51 -2.57 -17.34 -2.71
C SER A 51 -3.80 -17.34 -3.63
N SER A 52 -4.94 -16.82 -3.14
CA SER A 52 -6.15 -16.70 -3.95
C SER A 52 -5.98 -15.76 -5.15
N ALA A 53 -5.10 -14.75 -5.07
CA ALA A 53 -4.80 -13.89 -6.21
C ALA A 53 -4.14 -14.68 -7.35
N LEU A 54 -3.15 -15.50 -7.03
CA LEU A 54 -2.46 -16.34 -8.02
C LEU A 54 -3.39 -17.42 -8.58
N ARG A 55 -4.12 -18.14 -7.72
CA ARG A 55 -5.07 -19.19 -8.15
C ARG A 55 -6.18 -18.65 -9.06
N ASN A 56 -6.58 -17.39 -8.88
CA ASN A 56 -7.63 -16.76 -9.68
C ASN A 56 -7.07 -15.76 -10.72
N LYS A 57 -5.79 -15.84 -11.06
CA LYS A 57 -5.11 -14.91 -11.98
C LYS A 57 -5.95 -14.61 -13.23
N PHE A 58 -6.37 -15.64 -13.94
CA PHE A 58 -7.14 -15.52 -15.19
C PHE A 58 -8.45 -14.75 -15.01
N LYS A 59 -9.20 -15.08 -13.94
CA LYS A 59 -10.47 -14.42 -13.61
C LYS A 59 -10.25 -12.95 -13.25
N ILE A 60 -9.21 -12.66 -12.48
CA ILE A 60 -8.83 -11.29 -12.08
C ILE A 60 -8.44 -10.48 -13.31
N GLU A 61 -7.60 -11.01 -14.19
CA GLU A 61 -7.17 -10.31 -15.41
C GLU A 61 -8.34 -10.04 -16.37
N LYS A 62 -9.25 -10.99 -16.52
CA LYS A 62 -10.52 -10.80 -17.27
C LYS A 62 -11.38 -9.71 -16.64
N PHE A 63 -11.50 -9.72 -15.30
CA PHE A 63 -12.27 -8.73 -14.55
C PHE A 63 -11.69 -7.31 -14.70
N ILE A 64 -10.34 -7.18 -14.66
CA ILE A 64 -9.64 -5.90 -14.89
C ILE A 64 -10.01 -5.33 -16.25
N LYS A 65 -9.87 -6.14 -17.31
CA LYS A 65 -10.13 -5.70 -18.69
C LYS A 65 -11.60 -5.34 -18.92
N LYS A 66 -12.53 -6.14 -18.38
CA LYS A 66 -13.97 -5.92 -18.53
C LYS A 66 -14.44 -4.62 -17.85
N ASN A 67 -13.80 -4.21 -16.76
CA ASN A 67 -14.29 -3.11 -15.91
C ASN A 67 -13.38 -1.85 -15.96
N ASP A 68 -12.38 -1.82 -16.82
CA ASP A 68 -11.41 -0.72 -16.95
C ASP A 68 -10.91 -0.23 -15.58
N LEU A 69 -10.31 -1.15 -14.82
CA LEU A 69 -9.91 -0.88 -13.44
C LEU A 69 -8.54 -0.20 -13.36
N TYR A 70 -8.40 0.74 -12.44
CA TYR A 70 -7.08 1.19 -12.00
C TYR A 70 -6.51 0.19 -11.01
N VAL A 71 -5.42 -0.47 -11.38
CA VAL A 71 -4.87 -1.60 -10.64
C VAL A 71 -3.69 -1.18 -9.79
N ILE A 72 -3.77 -1.46 -8.48
CA ILE A 72 -2.72 -1.25 -7.49
C ILE A 72 -2.24 -2.60 -6.99
N CYS A 73 -0.96 -2.93 -7.18
CA CYS A 73 -0.34 -4.13 -6.60
C CYS A 73 0.50 -3.79 -5.37
N LEU A 74 0.36 -4.58 -4.30
CA LEU A 74 1.14 -4.40 -3.08
C LEU A 74 2.57 -4.93 -3.25
N ASN A 75 3.55 -4.12 -2.87
CA ASN A 75 4.96 -4.46 -2.91
C ASN A 75 5.39 -5.05 -4.28
N THR A 76 6.14 -6.14 -4.27
CA THR A 76 6.65 -6.84 -5.46
C THR A 76 5.75 -8.00 -5.91
N ASN A 77 4.47 -7.98 -5.56
CA ASN A 77 3.52 -9.04 -5.91
C ASN A 77 3.45 -9.25 -7.44
N LYS A 78 3.58 -10.52 -7.87
CA LYS A 78 3.59 -10.95 -9.30
C LYS A 78 2.39 -11.84 -9.65
N SER A 79 1.30 -11.77 -8.90
CA SER A 79 0.12 -12.64 -9.12
C SER A 79 -0.65 -12.38 -10.42
N ILE A 80 -0.43 -11.24 -11.07
CA ILE A 80 -1.01 -10.89 -12.37
C ILE A 80 0.05 -10.39 -13.35
N ASN A 81 -0.32 -10.25 -14.62
CA ASN A 81 0.55 -9.68 -15.64
C ASN A 81 0.87 -8.21 -15.33
N GLU A 82 2.16 -7.86 -15.32
CA GLU A 82 2.66 -6.51 -15.01
C GLU A 82 2.08 -5.43 -15.93
N LYS A 83 1.77 -5.75 -17.19
CA LYS A 83 1.15 -4.82 -18.14
C LYS A 83 -0.22 -4.31 -17.70
N LEU A 84 -0.89 -5.00 -16.76
CA LEU A 84 -2.18 -4.61 -16.21
C LEU A 84 -2.03 -3.78 -14.92
N VAL A 85 -0.81 -3.61 -14.40
CA VAL A 85 -0.56 -2.88 -13.15
C VAL A 85 -0.31 -1.40 -13.45
N ASN A 86 -1.16 -0.53 -12.93
CA ASN A 86 -0.99 0.92 -13.07
C ASN A 86 -0.07 1.50 -12.00
N LEU A 87 -0.10 0.90 -10.79
CA LEU A 87 0.65 1.39 -9.64
C LEU A 87 1.10 0.24 -8.76
N ARG A 88 2.32 0.29 -8.28
CA ARG A 88 2.77 -0.49 -7.13
C ARG A 88 2.83 0.38 -5.89
N THR A 89 2.60 -0.19 -4.73
CA THR A 89 2.64 0.54 -3.46
C THR A 89 3.52 -0.17 -2.46
N ALA A 90 4.39 0.59 -1.81
CA ALA A 90 5.22 0.12 -0.71
C ALA A 90 5.40 1.25 0.31
N CYS A 91 5.22 0.97 1.58
CA CYS A 91 5.37 1.99 2.62
C CYS A 91 6.30 1.59 3.76
N HIS A 92 6.55 0.29 3.97
CA HIS A 92 7.43 -0.16 5.04
C HIS A 92 8.91 0.00 4.63
N PRO A 93 9.76 0.76 5.36
CA PRO A 93 11.12 1.08 4.94
C PRO A 93 11.98 -0.15 4.67
N PHE A 94 11.94 -1.16 5.56
CA PHE A 94 12.70 -2.39 5.37
C PHE A 94 12.26 -3.15 4.11
N ARG A 95 10.95 -3.16 3.83
CA ARG A 95 10.43 -3.80 2.63
C ARG A 95 10.87 -3.06 1.38
N ILE A 96 10.87 -1.73 1.41
CA ILE A 96 11.35 -0.90 0.31
C ILE A 96 12.83 -1.20 0.03
N ILE A 97 13.66 -1.27 1.07
CA ILE A 97 15.10 -1.52 0.93
C ILE A 97 15.37 -2.94 0.41
N SER A 98 14.71 -3.96 1.00
CA SER A 98 14.93 -5.35 0.62
C SER A 98 14.49 -5.64 -0.81
N ASP A 99 13.43 -5.00 -1.25
CA ASP A 99 12.81 -5.25 -2.55
C ASP A 99 13.23 -4.24 -3.64
N ILE A 100 14.11 -3.30 -3.34
CA ILE A 100 14.45 -2.19 -4.24
C ILE A 100 14.89 -2.63 -5.63
N ASN A 101 15.55 -3.78 -5.72
CA ASN A 101 16.00 -4.36 -7.00
C ASN A 101 14.90 -5.14 -7.73
N ASN A 102 13.81 -5.46 -7.04
CA ASN A 102 12.73 -6.30 -7.54
C ASN A 102 11.53 -5.49 -8.06
N TYR A 103 11.53 -4.16 -7.83
CA TYR A 103 10.50 -3.31 -8.41
C TYR A 103 10.70 -3.17 -9.91
N HIS A 104 9.63 -3.38 -10.65
CA HIS A 104 9.66 -3.27 -12.10
C HIS A 104 9.80 -1.81 -12.53
N LEU A 105 10.84 -1.49 -13.30
CA LEU A 105 11.21 -0.11 -13.65
C LEU A 105 10.17 0.62 -14.52
N LYS A 106 9.26 -0.12 -15.17
CA LYS A 106 8.23 0.47 -16.06
C LYS A 106 6.92 0.79 -15.34
N THR A 107 6.70 0.25 -14.14
CA THR A 107 5.47 0.49 -13.39
C THR A 107 5.69 1.59 -12.36
N ASN A 108 4.74 2.52 -12.26
CA ASN A 108 4.77 3.55 -11.23
C ASN A 108 4.82 2.92 -9.83
N LEU A 109 5.62 3.49 -8.93
CA LEU A 109 5.76 3.02 -7.55
C LEU A 109 5.41 4.15 -6.57
N ALA A 110 4.31 4.01 -5.84
CA ALA A 110 3.99 4.92 -4.74
C ALA A 110 4.67 4.48 -3.46
N MET A 111 5.41 5.39 -2.86
CA MET A 111 6.08 5.23 -1.57
C MET A 111 6.25 6.58 -0.88
N PRO A 112 6.46 6.62 0.44
CA PRO A 112 6.68 7.87 1.17
C PRO A 112 8.13 8.36 0.99
N LEU A 113 8.52 8.67 -0.24
CA LEU A 113 9.90 8.97 -0.65
C LEU A 113 10.51 10.11 0.17
N SER A 114 9.78 11.22 0.36
CA SER A 114 10.24 12.38 1.15
C SER A 114 10.41 12.11 2.64
N MET A 115 10.02 10.93 3.11
CA MET A 115 10.12 10.50 4.51
C MET A 115 11.17 9.41 4.71
N LEU A 116 11.76 8.93 3.65
CA LEU A 116 12.86 7.96 3.70
C LEU A 116 14.19 8.67 3.97
N PRO A 117 15.17 7.98 4.60
CA PRO A 117 16.52 8.47 4.71
C PRO A 117 17.14 8.83 3.36
N LYS A 118 17.99 9.86 3.34
CA LYS A 118 18.63 10.36 2.11
C LYS A 118 19.39 9.27 1.34
N GLU A 119 20.02 8.36 2.05
CA GLU A 119 20.79 7.25 1.46
C GLU A 119 19.88 6.29 0.67
N ILE A 120 18.69 6.04 1.20
CA ILE A 120 17.68 5.22 0.52
C ILE A 120 17.06 6.00 -0.64
N PHE A 121 16.76 7.28 -0.41
CA PHE A 121 16.24 8.19 -1.42
C PHE A 121 17.13 8.21 -2.67
N ASN A 122 18.44 8.41 -2.52
CA ASN A 122 19.38 8.45 -3.64
C ASN A 122 19.45 7.13 -4.42
N LYS A 123 19.42 5.99 -3.72
CA LYS A 123 19.40 4.67 -4.37
C LYS A 123 18.15 4.44 -5.19
N ILE A 124 17.01 4.98 -4.78
CA ILE A 124 15.74 4.85 -5.46
C ILE A 124 15.68 5.76 -6.68
N LEU A 125 16.11 7.01 -6.55
CA LEU A 125 16.09 7.98 -7.66
C LEU A 125 16.93 7.56 -8.86
N ASN A 126 18.03 6.85 -8.63
CA ASN A 126 18.91 6.34 -9.66
C ASN A 126 18.30 5.15 -10.45
N LYS A 127 17.13 4.68 -10.10
CA LYS A 127 16.44 3.53 -10.73
C LYS A 127 15.23 3.95 -11.56
N ASN A 128 15.38 4.92 -12.43
CA ASN A 128 14.49 5.25 -13.59
C ASN A 128 12.99 4.91 -13.51
N GLY A 129 12.43 4.71 -12.33
CA GLY A 129 11.00 4.48 -12.16
C GLY A 129 10.25 5.78 -11.90
N GLN A 130 9.01 5.87 -12.35
CA GLN A 130 8.15 6.98 -11.95
C GLN A 130 7.72 6.80 -10.49
N ILE A 131 8.45 7.43 -9.57
CA ILE A 131 8.14 7.40 -8.15
C ILE A 131 7.03 8.40 -7.85
N LYS A 132 5.97 7.92 -7.23
CA LYS A 132 4.83 8.70 -6.74
C LYS A 132 5.00 8.90 -5.23
N ASP A 133 5.45 10.06 -4.82
CA ASP A 133 5.76 10.38 -3.41
C ASP A 133 4.49 10.72 -2.63
N TYR A 134 3.90 9.72 -1.96
CA TYR A 134 2.73 9.89 -1.09
C TYR A 134 3.13 9.67 0.37
N GLY A 135 2.97 10.70 1.21
CA GLY A 135 3.46 10.69 2.59
C GLY A 135 2.63 9.79 3.51
N ILE A 136 3.26 9.31 4.58
CA ILE A 136 2.59 8.55 5.65
C ILE A 136 3.10 9.02 7.01
N SER A 137 2.21 9.06 8.00
CA SER A 137 2.57 9.11 9.41
C SER A 137 1.83 8.03 10.16
N THR A 138 2.47 7.42 11.16
CA THR A 138 1.86 6.40 12.01
C THR A 138 1.65 6.97 13.41
N ILE A 139 0.39 6.99 13.86
CA ILE A 139 0.00 7.50 15.17
C ILE A 139 -0.88 6.46 15.84
N LEU A 140 -0.58 6.11 17.09
CA LEU A 140 -1.29 5.10 17.90
C LEU A 140 -2.73 5.49 18.29
N ASN A 141 -3.24 6.60 17.80
CA ASN A 141 -4.64 6.94 17.99
C ASN A 141 -5.46 6.26 16.87
N ASN A 142 -6.52 5.57 17.20
CA ASN A 142 -7.43 4.90 16.28
C ASN A 142 -8.11 5.87 15.30
N LYS A 143 -7.33 6.72 14.60
CA LYS A 143 -7.79 7.69 13.61
C LYS A 143 -7.14 7.41 12.25
N ILE A 144 -7.94 7.52 11.20
CA ILE A 144 -7.47 7.52 9.82
C ILE A 144 -7.71 8.90 9.24
N ILE A 145 -6.64 9.53 8.78
CA ILE A 145 -6.70 10.81 8.07
C ILE A 145 -6.11 10.60 6.69
N VAL A 146 -6.89 10.89 5.66
CA VAL A 146 -6.42 10.85 4.27
C VAL A 146 -6.49 12.25 3.70
N LYS A 147 -5.38 12.73 3.20
CA LYS A 147 -5.23 14.04 2.58
C LYS A 147 -4.74 13.88 1.15
N LYS A 148 -4.67 14.99 0.42
CA LYS A 148 -4.29 15.05 -0.99
C LYS A 148 -2.98 14.32 -1.30
N ASN A 149 -1.96 14.46 -0.46
CA ASN A 149 -0.60 13.97 -0.72
C ASN A 149 0.02 13.20 0.45
N TYR A 150 -0.79 12.87 1.47
CA TYR A 150 -0.35 12.05 2.60
C TYR A 150 -1.51 11.41 3.35
N CYS A 151 -1.19 10.41 4.18
CA CYS A 151 -2.13 9.84 5.14
C CYS A 151 -1.52 9.75 6.56
N VAL A 152 -2.42 9.66 7.54
CA VAL A 152 -2.09 9.32 8.93
C VAL A 152 -2.85 8.04 9.26
N LEU A 153 -2.13 7.01 9.70
CA LEU A 153 -2.64 5.67 9.90
C LEU A 153 -2.20 5.11 11.26
N PRO A 154 -2.92 4.16 11.85
CA PRO A 154 -2.48 3.48 13.07
C PRO A 154 -1.30 2.53 12.84
N ASN A 155 -1.06 2.09 11.60
CA ASN A 155 0.04 1.20 11.23
C ASN A 155 0.53 1.49 9.80
N SER A 156 1.67 0.90 9.44
CA SER A 156 2.29 1.01 8.11
C SER A 156 2.06 -0.21 7.21
N LEU A 157 0.90 -0.85 7.31
CA LEU A 157 0.56 -1.93 6.41
C LEU A 157 0.38 -1.42 4.97
N ALA A 158 0.90 -2.17 3.99
CA ALA A 158 0.78 -1.81 2.59
C ALA A 158 -0.69 -1.70 2.12
N VAL A 159 -1.60 -2.50 2.71
CA VAL A 159 -3.04 -2.40 2.42
C VAL A 159 -3.63 -1.09 2.90
N SER A 160 -3.33 -0.65 4.12
CA SER A 160 -3.84 0.62 4.67
C SER A 160 -3.34 1.82 3.88
N TYR A 161 -2.08 1.78 3.45
CA TYR A 161 -1.48 2.80 2.60
C TYR A 161 -2.13 2.85 1.22
N SER A 162 -2.35 1.70 0.57
CA SER A 162 -2.99 1.61 -0.73
C SER A 162 -4.45 2.05 -0.71
N LEU A 163 -5.19 1.67 0.34
CA LEU A 163 -6.56 2.15 0.55
C LEU A 163 -6.59 3.67 0.71
N SER A 164 -5.63 4.24 1.44
CA SER A 164 -5.52 5.71 1.60
C SER A 164 -5.24 6.41 0.27
N ILE A 165 -4.38 5.84 -0.59
CA ILE A 165 -4.12 6.36 -1.94
C ILE A 165 -5.39 6.31 -2.79
N ALA A 166 -6.12 5.20 -2.78
CA ALA A 166 -7.38 5.07 -3.51
C ALA A 166 -8.44 6.08 -3.03
N ILE A 167 -8.53 6.31 -1.71
CA ILE A 167 -9.42 7.30 -1.08
C ILE A 167 -9.00 8.71 -1.46
N ALA A 168 -7.72 9.06 -1.35
CA ALA A 168 -7.19 10.38 -1.75
C ALA A 168 -7.45 10.66 -3.23
N GLY A 169 -7.38 9.62 -4.06
CA GLY A 169 -7.69 9.67 -5.47
C GLY A 169 -9.19 9.76 -5.79
N LYS A 170 -10.08 9.75 -4.80
CA LYS A 170 -11.54 9.75 -4.98
C LYS A 170 -12.04 8.63 -5.90
N SER A 171 -11.57 7.40 -5.66
CA SER A 171 -12.07 6.22 -6.36
C SER A 171 -13.57 6.03 -6.15
N LYS A 172 -14.30 5.55 -7.17
CA LYS A 172 -15.74 5.25 -7.07
C LYS A 172 -16.03 4.03 -6.20
N LYS A 173 -15.27 2.96 -6.43
CA LYS A 173 -15.33 1.69 -5.69
C LYS A 173 -13.92 1.15 -5.54
N ILE A 174 -13.70 0.37 -4.47
CA ILE A 174 -12.45 -0.36 -4.27
C ILE A 174 -12.77 -1.86 -4.26
N PHE A 175 -12.06 -2.61 -5.10
CA PHE A 175 -12.05 -4.06 -5.10
C PHE A 175 -10.77 -4.57 -4.49
N LEU A 176 -10.83 -5.67 -3.75
CA LEU A 176 -9.69 -6.34 -3.14
C LEU A 176 -9.57 -7.76 -3.71
N ALA A 177 -8.35 -8.19 -4.04
CA ALA A 177 -8.02 -9.55 -4.42
C ALA A 177 -6.76 -10.02 -3.71
N GLY A 178 -6.69 -11.29 -3.31
CA GLY A 178 -5.52 -11.83 -2.60
C GLY A 178 -5.36 -11.31 -1.17
N PHE A 179 -6.49 -11.08 -0.50
CA PHE A 179 -6.54 -10.74 0.93
C PHE A 179 -7.14 -11.91 1.70
N ASP A 180 -6.47 -13.06 1.61
CA ASP A 180 -6.93 -14.34 2.17
C ASP A 180 -6.91 -14.34 3.71
N GLY A 181 -6.11 -13.49 4.30
CA GLY A 181 -5.71 -13.45 5.70
C GLY A 181 -4.28 -13.97 5.87
N TYR A 182 -3.76 -13.81 7.06
CA TYR A 182 -2.48 -14.38 7.52
C TYR A 182 -2.76 -15.64 8.35
N ASP A 183 -1.73 -16.29 8.85
CA ASP A 183 -1.85 -17.40 9.82
C ASP A 183 -2.64 -16.94 11.05
N GLU A 184 -3.26 -17.88 11.76
CA GLU A 184 -4.27 -17.54 12.79
C GLU A 184 -3.72 -16.62 13.87
N ASP A 185 -2.48 -16.82 14.29
CA ASP A 185 -1.81 -16.04 15.34
C ASP A 185 -1.07 -14.80 14.83
N ASP A 186 -1.11 -14.49 13.52
CA ASP A 186 -0.44 -13.29 13.00
C ASP A 186 -1.27 -12.04 13.29
N SER A 187 -0.72 -11.15 14.13
CA SER A 187 -1.34 -9.86 14.50
C SER A 187 -1.77 -9.00 13.31
N LYS A 188 -1.22 -9.24 12.12
CA LYS A 188 -1.62 -8.54 10.90
C LYS A 188 -3.06 -8.84 10.48
N ASN A 189 -3.66 -9.95 10.94
CA ASN A 189 -5.09 -10.19 10.74
C ASN A 189 -5.92 -9.12 11.44
N ASP A 190 -5.67 -8.91 12.74
CA ASP A 190 -6.39 -7.93 13.56
C ASP A 190 -6.12 -6.51 13.08
N GLU A 191 -4.85 -6.21 12.73
CA GLU A 191 -4.48 -4.90 12.21
C GLU A 191 -5.18 -4.58 10.88
N THR A 192 -5.28 -5.56 9.97
CA THR A 192 -5.98 -5.40 8.69
C THR A 192 -7.48 -5.24 8.89
N ASP A 193 -8.09 -6.05 9.77
CA ASP A 193 -9.51 -5.99 10.06
C ASP A 193 -9.88 -4.64 10.73
N LEU A 194 -9.07 -4.19 11.69
CA LEU A 194 -9.22 -2.88 12.32
C LEU A 194 -9.20 -1.76 11.28
N ILE A 195 -8.23 -1.75 10.38
CA ILE A 195 -8.13 -0.75 9.31
C ILE A 195 -9.38 -0.76 8.42
N LEU A 196 -9.83 -1.92 7.99
CA LEU A 196 -11.03 -2.04 7.16
C LEU A 196 -12.29 -1.54 7.88
N LYS A 197 -12.44 -1.85 9.17
CA LYS A 197 -13.53 -1.34 10.03
C LYS A 197 -13.46 0.18 10.14
N MET A 198 -12.28 0.73 10.42
CA MET A 198 -12.09 2.17 10.55
C MET A 198 -12.39 2.93 9.26
N ILE A 199 -11.91 2.42 8.11
CA ILE A 199 -12.17 3.02 6.80
C ILE A 199 -13.68 3.00 6.49
N LYS A 200 -14.35 1.87 6.70
CA LYS A 200 -15.81 1.77 6.52
C LYS A 200 -16.58 2.76 7.40
N LYS A 201 -16.15 2.94 8.65
CA LYS A 201 -16.77 3.90 9.59
C LYS A 201 -16.56 5.35 9.14
N THR A 202 -15.35 5.69 8.69
CA THR A 202 -14.96 7.06 8.30
C THR A 202 -15.50 7.44 6.92
N TYR A 203 -15.44 6.52 5.95
CA TYR A 203 -15.82 6.73 4.55
C TYR A 203 -17.06 5.91 4.18
N LYS A 204 -18.20 6.17 4.87
CA LYS A 204 -19.46 5.39 4.79
C LYS A 204 -19.99 5.18 3.37
N LYS A 205 -19.77 6.13 2.46
CA LYS A 205 -20.23 6.05 1.06
C LYS A 205 -19.31 5.21 0.17
N LEU A 206 -18.08 4.91 0.62
CA LEU A 206 -17.12 4.14 -0.16
C LEU A 206 -17.44 2.65 -0.10
N LYS A 207 -17.62 2.02 -1.26
CA LYS A 207 -17.84 0.57 -1.36
C LYS A 207 -16.50 -0.14 -1.49
N ILE A 208 -16.19 -1.00 -0.51
CA ILE A 208 -15.03 -1.91 -0.54
C ILE A 208 -15.56 -3.34 -0.62
N LEU A 209 -15.18 -4.06 -1.68
CA LEU A 209 -15.68 -5.38 -2.02
C LEU A 209 -14.52 -6.34 -2.25
N SER A 210 -14.66 -7.61 -1.90
CA SER A 210 -13.66 -8.62 -2.26
C SER A 210 -14.10 -9.37 -3.52
N ILE A 211 -13.15 -9.62 -4.44
CA ILE A 211 -13.38 -10.45 -5.64
C ILE A 211 -12.74 -11.84 -5.51
N THR A 212 -12.02 -12.10 -4.42
CA THR A 212 -11.50 -13.42 -4.05
C THR A 212 -11.96 -13.79 -2.65
N LYS A 213 -11.83 -15.07 -2.27
CA LYS A 213 -12.08 -15.50 -0.88
C LYS A 213 -11.23 -14.67 0.08
N THR A 214 -11.79 -14.31 1.24
CA THR A 214 -11.13 -13.51 2.27
C THR A 214 -11.63 -13.88 3.66
N LYS A 215 -10.76 -13.80 4.68
CA LYS A 215 -11.15 -13.93 6.11
C LYS A 215 -11.81 -12.65 6.64
N TYR A 216 -11.58 -11.51 6.00
CA TYR A 216 -12.07 -10.22 6.47
C TYR A 216 -13.54 -10.02 6.18
N ASN A 217 -14.24 -9.28 7.03
CA ASN A 217 -15.69 -8.97 6.86
C ASN A 217 -15.91 -8.00 5.68
N LEU A 218 -15.82 -8.51 4.47
CA LEU A 218 -16.06 -7.81 3.21
C LEU A 218 -17.18 -8.50 2.43
N LYS A 219 -18.05 -7.69 1.80
CA LYS A 219 -18.99 -8.24 0.84
C LYS A 219 -18.24 -8.80 -0.37
N HIS A 220 -18.59 -10.02 -0.76
CA HIS A 220 -18.05 -10.62 -1.97
C HIS A 220 -18.74 -10.01 -3.19
N TYR A 221 -17.95 -9.63 -4.21
CA TYR A 221 -18.49 -9.19 -5.48
C TYR A 221 -18.75 -10.41 -6.36
N ILE A 222 -20.03 -10.65 -6.65
CA ILE A 222 -20.48 -11.67 -7.60
C ILE A 222 -20.65 -10.98 -8.95
N SER A 223 -19.84 -11.37 -9.94
CA SER A 223 -19.88 -10.84 -11.32
C SER A 223 -20.88 -11.58 -12.15
#